data_8b6513112e47a90dcd33dfbce274a86a
#
_entry.id   8b6513112e47a90dcd33dfbce274a86a
#
_cell.length_a   1.000
_cell.length_b   1.000
_cell.length_c   1.000
_cell.angle_alpha   90.00
_cell.angle_beta   90.00
_cell.angle_gamma   90.00
#
_symmetry.space_group_name_H-M   'P 1'
#
loop_
_entity.id
_entity.type
_entity.pdbx_description
1 polymer ?
#
loop_
_entity_poly.entity_id
_entity_poly.type
_entity_poly.pdbx_seq_one_letter_code
_entity_poly.pdbx_strand_id
1 'polypeptide(L)'
;MKLTSPAFYLSDNVSVTHDHNQITFIDFSRGISDEYTVADNFDFSIFETGISEYQINNSPEMLSMLKKGYFVSLLDLYQKYREKLNNRSFFGFPFLSIGEVINRDNITVSILGVCYDLGASYKKNQQFTPYILRETSQSNISKQFGNNMIADCGDITSDTVMKQNGEKIQQLQTICSLLSKYKKKPLIIGGDHSISFYSISGLLDSYNKITILHIDAHFDGVGYFENDIENLDHSNFINYLLFDERVEEIIHIGNRQMGYTPQESKKRRFVSLEQFLTEAPKKDAIYYLTFDVDWIDPTIISSVGTPVAFGATLKDVASLISHLKEYNLIGADIVEFIGSFEKNSENITINSIIQQILNLLR
;
A
#
# COMPACT_ATOMS: atom_id res chain seq x y z
N MET A 1 -12.99 -26.81 1.71
CA MET A 1 -13.91 -25.91 0.99
C MET A 1 -13.01 -24.90 0.30
N LYS A 2 -12.89 -24.88 -1.03
CA LYS A 2 -12.05 -23.88 -1.71
C LYS A 2 -12.75 -22.53 -1.54
N LEU A 3 -12.16 -21.63 -0.79
CA LEU A 3 -12.56 -20.23 -0.76
C LEU A 3 -12.25 -19.67 -2.17
N THR A 4 -13.29 -19.49 -2.97
CA THR A 4 -13.16 -18.77 -4.24
C THR A 4 -12.94 -17.30 -3.91
N SER A 5 -11.91 -16.69 -4.50
CA SER A 5 -11.64 -15.26 -4.34
C SER A 5 -12.87 -14.42 -4.70
N PRO A 6 -13.12 -13.30 -4.02
CA PRO A 6 -14.22 -12.42 -4.36
C PRO A 6 -14.02 -11.88 -5.78
N ALA A 7 -15.09 -11.88 -6.56
CA ALA A 7 -15.09 -11.41 -7.96
C ALA A 7 -15.86 -10.09 -8.14
N PHE A 8 -16.66 -9.71 -7.11
CA PHE A 8 -17.48 -8.52 -7.12
C PHE A 8 -17.40 -7.79 -5.80
N TYR A 9 -17.43 -6.46 -5.85
CA TYR A 9 -17.32 -5.57 -4.70
C TYR A 9 -18.46 -4.56 -4.70
N LEU A 10 -18.80 -4.04 -3.52
CA LEU A 10 -19.79 -2.97 -3.39
C LEU A 10 -19.33 -1.76 -4.23
N SER A 11 -20.26 -1.17 -4.98
CA SER A 11 -19.96 0.03 -5.78
C SER A 11 -19.67 1.23 -4.87
N ASP A 12 -18.70 2.06 -5.23
CA ASP A 12 -18.26 3.24 -4.46
C ASP A 12 -19.38 4.25 -4.15
N ASN A 13 -20.46 4.24 -4.96
CA ASN A 13 -21.58 5.15 -4.79
C ASN A 13 -22.74 4.54 -3.99
N VAL A 14 -22.54 3.35 -3.43
CA VAL A 14 -23.58 2.60 -2.74
C VAL A 14 -23.24 2.49 -1.27
N SER A 15 -24.14 2.93 -0.41
CA SER A 15 -24.12 2.67 1.01
C SER A 15 -25.04 1.51 1.35
N VAL A 16 -24.64 0.70 2.31
CA VAL A 16 -25.44 -0.43 2.82
C VAL A 16 -25.67 -0.26 4.30
N THR A 17 -26.92 -0.40 4.70
CA THR A 17 -27.29 -0.55 6.11
C THR A 17 -28.07 -1.84 6.27
N HIS A 18 -27.97 -2.49 7.42
CA HIS A 18 -28.75 -3.68 7.71
C HIS A 18 -29.32 -3.66 9.12
N ASP A 19 -30.51 -4.22 9.24
CA ASP A 19 -31.18 -4.47 10.53
C ASP A 19 -31.79 -5.87 10.48
N HIS A 20 -31.30 -6.75 11.39
CA HIS A 20 -31.67 -8.17 11.41
C HIS A 20 -31.48 -8.82 10.02
N ASN A 21 -32.57 -9.19 9.35
CA ASN A 21 -32.57 -9.83 8.04
C ASN A 21 -32.98 -8.89 6.88
N GLN A 22 -33.03 -7.60 7.13
CA GLN A 22 -33.28 -6.59 6.11
C GLN A 22 -31.99 -5.84 5.75
N ILE A 23 -31.77 -5.64 4.47
CA ILE A 23 -30.65 -4.89 3.90
C ILE A 23 -31.22 -3.75 3.10
N THR A 24 -30.76 -2.54 3.36
CA THR A 24 -31.08 -1.35 2.57
C THR A 24 -29.87 -0.89 1.81
N PHE A 25 -29.98 -0.81 0.49
CA PHE A 25 -29.00 -0.21 -0.40
C PHE A 25 -29.43 1.21 -0.76
N ILE A 26 -28.52 2.16 -0.67
CA ILE A 26 -28.72 3.55 -1.10
C ILE A 26 -27.66 3.87 -2.16
N ASP A 27 -28.08 4.07 -3.40
CA ASP A 27 -27.20 4.51 -4.47
C ASP A 27 -27.30 6.03 -4.63
N PHE A 28 -26.28 6.72 -4.17
CA PHE A 28 -26.23 8.19 -4.19
C PHE A 28 -26.09 8.75 -5.61
N SER A 29 -25.50 7.98 -6.54
CA SER A 29 -25.34 8.44 -7.92
C SER A 29 -26.63 8.44 -8.72
N ARG A 30 -27.56 7.55 -8.38
CA ARG A 30 -28.87 7.40 -9.04
C ARG A 30 -30.03 7.93 -8.21
N GLY A 31 -29.80 8.24 -6.92
CA GLY A 31 -30.84 8.69 -6.00
C GLY A 31 -31.90 7.64 -5.71
N ILE A 32 -31.53 6.36 -5.72
CA ILE A 32 -32.48 5.24 -5.47
C ILE A 32 -32.13 4.50 -4.18
N SER A 33 -33.15 3.93 -3.56
CA SER A 33 -33.00 3.06 -2.41
C SER A 33 -33.84 1.80 -2.62
N ASP A 34 -33.26 0.65 -2.33
CA ASP A 34 -33.92 -0.66 -2.40
C ASP A 34 -33.71 -1.42 -1.10
N GLU A 35 -34.73 -2.17 -0.71
CA GLU A 35 -34.71 -3.04 0.46
C GLU A 35 -34.78 -4.51 0.04
N TYR A 36 -34.00 -5.33 0.70
CA TYR A 36 -33.98 -6.78 0.50
C TYR A 36 -34.15 -7.51 1.84
N THR A 37 -34.95 -8.56 1.83
CA THR A 37 -35.02 -9.50 2.94
C THR A 37 -34.10 -10.68 2.63
N VAL A 38 -33.22 -11.00 3.55
CA VAL A 38 -32.27 -12.11 3.43
C VAL A 38 -32.48 -13.16 4.51
N ALA A 39 -31.87 -14.32 4.37
CA ALA A 39 -31.96 -15.37 5.36
C ALA A 39 -31.32 -14.94 6.70
N ASP A 40 -31.80 -15.49 7.83
CA ASP A 40 -31.30 -15.15 9.17
C ASP A 40 -29.81 -15.44 9.37
N ASN A 41 -29.23 -16.31 8.55
CA ASN A 41 -27.79 -16.65 8.55
C ASN A 41 -27.02 -15.98 7.43
N PHE A 42 -27.50 -14.88 6.88
CA PHE A 42 -26.83 -14.15 5.83
C PHE A 42 -25.51 -13.57 6.33
N ASP A 43 -24.45 -13.75 5.54
CA ASP A 43 -23.12 -13.23 5.86
C ASP A 43 -22.97 -11.78 5.39
N PHE A 44 -23.13 -10.84 6.31
CA PHE A 44 -23.00 -9.40 6.04
C PHE A 44 -21.55 -8.97 5.76
N SER A 45 -20.56 -9.79 6.12
CA SER A 45 -19.16 -9.46 5.84
C SER A 45 -18.84 -9.33 4.34
N ILE A 46 -19.69 -9.88 3.48
CA ILE A 46 -19.54 -9.76 2.02
C ILE A 46 -19.55 -8.32 1.52
N PHE A 47 -20.17 -7.38 2.24
CA PHE A 47 -20.16 -5.97 1.86
C PHE A 47 -18.80 -5.31 2.08
N GLU A 48 -17.99 -5.89 2.93
CA GLU A 48 -16.62 -5.45 3.21
C GLU A 48 -15.58 -6.26 2.42
N THR A 49 -15.81 -7.57 2.29
CA THR A 49 -14.84 -8.52 1.73
C THR A 49 -15.06 -8.82 0.24
N GLY A 50 -16.19 -8.40 -0.31
CA GLY A 50 -16.62 -8.75 -1.66
C GLY A 50 -17.34 -10.12 -1.75
N ILE A 51 -17.89 -10.42 -2.92
CA ILE A 51 -18.72 -11.59 -3.21
C ILE A 51 -18.05 -12.43 -4.29
N SER A 52 -17.98 -13.75 -4.08
CA SER A 52 -17.49 -14.68 -5.09
C SER A 52 -18.57 -15.00 -6.14
N GLU A 53 -18.15 -15.42 -7.33
CA GLU A 53 -19.05 -15.90 -8.37
C GLU A 53 -19.95 -17.05 -7.88
N TYR A 54 -19.42 -17.92 -7.02
CA TYR A 54 -20.18 -19.02 -6.44
C TYR A 54 -21.34 -18.51 -5.58
N GLN A 55 -21.10 -17.51 -4.72
CA GLN A 55 -22.14 -16.93 -3.87
C GLN A 55 -23.23 -16.23 -4.71
N ILE A 56 -22.86 -15.50 -5.77
CA ILE A 56 -23.81 -14.84 -6.68
C ILE A 56 -24.65 -15.86 -7.40
N ASN A 57 -24.06 -16.90 -7.95
CA ASN A 57 -24.80 -17.91 -8.74
C ASN A 57 -25.74 -18.77 -7.90
N ASN A 58 -25.53 -18.82 -6.58
CA ASN A 58 -26.35 -19.60 -5.65
C ASN A 58 -27.32 -18.75 -4.81
N SER A 59 -27.40 -17.43 -5.03
CA SER A 59 -28.35 -16.55 -4.36
C SER A 59 -29.08 -15.66 -5.37
N PRO A 60 -30.39 -15.86 -5.56
CA PRO A 60 -31.22 -14.98 -6.39
C PRO A 60 -31.20 -13.52 -5.96
N GLU A 61 -31.09 -13.26 -4.64
CA GLU A 61 -31.00 -11.94 -4.05
C GLU A 61 -29.70 -11.26 -4.49
N MET A 62 -28.55 -11.93 -4.34
CA MET A 62 -27.25 -11.40 -4.76
C MET A 62 -27.19 -11.17 -6.26
N LEU A 63 -27.77 -12.06 -7.07
CA LEU A 63 -27.88 -11.86 -8.51
C LEU A 63 -28.73 -10.65 -8.85
N SER A 64 -29.81 -10.40 -8.10
CA SER A 64 -30.65 -9.20 -8.25
C SER A 64 -29.87 -7.93 -7.90
N MET A 65 -29.12 -7.93 -6.80
CA MET A 65 -28.28 -6.82 -6.35
C MET A 65 -27.18 -6.51 -7.39
N LEU A 66 -26.57 -7.55 -7.96
CA LEU A 66 -25.59 -7.39 -9.05
C LEU A 66 -26.22 -6.77 -10.30
N LYS A 67 -27.39 -7.28 -10.74
CA LYS A 67 -28.11 -6.75 -11.91
C LYS A 67 -28.53 -5.28 -11.74
N LYS A 68 -28.78 -4.86 -10.51
CA LYS A 68 -29.09 -3.45 -10.20
C LYS A 68 -27.85 -2.57 -10.11
N GLY A 69 -26.63 -3.15 -10.20
CA GLY A 69 -25.37 -2.42 -10.19
C GLY A 69 -24.91 -1.99 -8.79
N TYR A 70 -25.44 -2.61 -7.74
CA TYR A 70 -24.93 -2.39 -6.36
C TYR A 70 -23.58 -3.03 -6.15
N PHE A 71 -23.29 -4.10 -6.87
CA PHE A 71 -21.98 -4.72 -6.96
C PHE A 71 -21.43 -4.58 -8.36
N VAL A 72 -20.13 -4.34 -8.44
CA VAL A 72 -19.37 -4.24 -9.67
C VAL A 72 -18.31 -5.31 -9.72
N SER A 73 -18.04 -5.85 -10.90
CA SER A 73 -16.92 -6.77 -11.04
C SER A 73 -15.60 -6.02 -10.78
N LEU A 74 -14.62 -6.74 -10.26
CA LEU A 74 -13.29 -6.18 -10.09
C LEU A 74 -12.72 -5.70 -11.44
N LEU A 75 -13.06 -6.40 -12.53
CA LEU A 75 -12.67 -6.00 -13.88
C LEU A 75 -13.32 -4.68 -14.32
N ASP A 76 -14.63 -4.48 -14.05
CA ASP A 76 -15.32 -3.23 -14.36
C ASP A 76 -14.78 -2.08 -13.51
N LEU A 77 -14.53 -2.34 -12.23
CA LEU A 77 -13.88 -1.38 -11.33
C LEU A 77 -12.51 -1.00 -11.89
N TYR A 78 -11.72 -1.98 -12.28
CA TYR A 78 -10.39 -1.79 -12.88
C TYR A 78 -10.45 -1.02 -14.20
N GLN A 79 -11.39 -1.34 -15.11
CA GLN A 79 -11.57 -0.62 -16.37
C GLN A 79 -11.97 0.82 -16.12
N LYS A 80 -12.90 1.06 -15.20
CA LYS A 80 -13.31 2.41 -14.78
C LYS A 80 -12.15 3.21 -14.18
N TYR A 81 -11.28 2.56 -13.39
CA TYR A 81 -10.05 3.15 -12.88
C TYR A 81 -9.05 3.43 -14.01
N ARG A 82 -8.86 2.47 -14.91
CA ARG A 82 -7.93 2.62 -16.05
C ARG A 82 -8.34 3.70 -17.02
N GLU A 83 -9.63 3.86 -17.30
CA GLU A 83 -10.16 4.95 -18.14
C GLU A 83 -9.96 6.31 -17.47
N LYS A 84 -10.11 6.39 -16.15
CA LYS A 84 -9.78 7.60 -15.38
C LYS A 84 -8.29 7.84 -15.28
N LEU A 85 -7.46 6.81 -15.09
CA LEU A 85 -5.99 6.88 -15.04
C LEU A 85 -5.38 7.42 -16.34
N ASN A 86 -5.99 7.17 -17.50
CA ASN A 86 -5.54 7.74 -18.76
C ASN A 86 -5.54 9.27 -18.78
N ASN A 87 -6.13 9.93 -17.78
CA ASN A 87 -6.24 11.39 -17.70
C ASN A 87 -5.47 12.01 -16.53
N ARG A 88 -5.01 11.24 -15.53
CA ARG A 88 -4.30 11.77 -14.35
C ARG A 88 -3.19 10.84 -13.88
N SER A 89 -1.98 11.32 -13.96
CA SER A 89 -0.80 10.70 -13.33
C SER A 89 -0.48 11.40 -12.01
N PHE A 90 0.26 10.75 -11.12
CA PHE A 90 0.81 11.39 -9.94
C PHE A 90 1.56 12.66 -10.35
N PHE A 91 1.14 13.79 -9.82
CA PHE A 91 1.79 15.10 -9.96
C PHE A 91 2.00 15.59 -11.40
N GLY A 92 1.34 14.97 -12.38
CA GLY A 92 1.51 15.26 -13.80
C GLY A 92 2.81 14.70 -14.42
N PHE A 93 3.41 13.69 -13.81
CA PHE A 93 4.52 12.95 -14.42
C PHE A 93 4.05 12.16 -15.64
N PRO A 94 4.95 11.87 -16.59
CA PRO A 94 4.59 11.05 -17.74
C PRO A 94 4.15 9.66 -17.29
N PHE A 95 3.06 9.18 -17.87
CA PHE A 95 2.57 7.83 -17.66
C PHE A 95 3.30 6.89 -18.62
N LEU A 96 4.10 5.98 -18.10
CA LEU A 96 4.93 5.06 -18.88
C LEU A 96 4.78 3.63 -18.38
N SER A 97 4.75 2.68 -19.30
CA SER A 97 4.88 1.27 -18.94
C SER A 97 6.26 0.95 -18.35
N ILE A 98 6.37 -0.13 -17.60
CA ILE A 98 7.67 -0.59 -17.07
C ILE A 98 8.68 -0.82 -18.22
N GLY A 99 8.22 -1.39 -19.34
CA GLY A 99 9.04 -1.59 -20.53
C GLY A 99 9.61 -0.27 -21.11
N GLU A 100 8.81 0.80 -21.12
CA GLU A 100 9.29 2.11 -21.55
C GLU A 100 10.27 2.73 -20.55
N VAL A 101 10.02 2.58 -19.25
CA VAL A 101 10.89 3.11 -18.20
C VAL A 101 12.28 2.50 -18.25
N ILE A 102 12.38 1.17 -18.36
CA ILE A 102 13.69 0.48 -18.40
C ILE A 102 14.52 0.84 -19.64
N ASN A 103 13.85 1.23 -20.74
CA ASN A 103 14.50 1.61 -21.99
C ASN A 103 14.81 3.13 -22.10
N ARG A 104 14.53 3.92 -21.06
CA ARG A 104 14.78 5.37 -21.05
C ARG A 104 15.80 5.72 -19.98
N ASP A 105 17.02 6.07 -20.38
CA ASP A 105 18.11 6.40 -19.46
C ASP A 105 17.81 7.62 -18.57
N ASN A 106 17.02 8.57 -19.06
CA ASN A 106 16.66 9.77 -18.33
C ASN A 106 15.63 9.53 -17.20
N ILE A 107 14.93 8.41 -17.18
CA ILE A 107 14.04 8.04 -16.06
C ILE A 107 14.87 7.33 -15.00
N THR A 108 14.84 7.81 -13.78
CA THR A 108 15.55 7.23 -12.63
C THR A 108 14.61 6.72 -11.55
N VAL A 109 13.44 7.33 -11.41
CA VAL A 109 12.43 6.96 -10.40
C VAL A 109 11.12 6.53 -11.07
N SER A 110 10.53 5.46 -10.58
CA SER A 110 9.27 4.90 -11.07
C SER A 110 8.26 4.87 -9.92
N ILE A 111 7.15 5.61 -10.06
CA ILE A 111 6.04 5.54 -9.11
C ILE A 111 5.15 4.38 -9.54
N LEU A 112 4.79 3.52 -8.60
CA LEU A 112 3.92 2.37 -8.82
C LEU A 112 2.90 2.28 -7.69
N GLY A 113 1.61 2.32 -8.00
CA GLY A 113 0.55 2.05 -7.05
C GLY A 113 0.37 0.55 -6.82
N VAL A 114 0.07 0.14 -5.59
CA VAL A 114 -0.24 -1.26 -5.27
C VAL A 114 -1.58 -1.33 -4.56
N CYS A 115 -2.60 -1.77 -5.29
CA CYS A 115 -3.98 -1.86 -4.79
C CYS A 115 -4.19 -3.19 -4.06
N TYR A 116 -3.69 -3.29 -2.82
CA TYR A 116 -3.71 -4.50 -2.03
C TYR A 116 -3.95 -4.21 -0.54
N ASP A 117 -4.80 -5.01 0.12
CA ASP A 117 -5.07 -4.92 1.56
C ASP A 117 -5.51 -6.25 2.19
N LEU A 118 -5.11 -7.35 1.58
CA LEU A 118 -5.49 -8.68 2.08
C LEU A 118 -4.65 -9.13 3.27
N GLY A 119 -3.47 -8.56 3.44
CA GLY A 119 -2.65 -8.74 4.63
C GLY A 119 -3.11 -7.92 5.83
N ALA A 120 -4.01 -6.95 5.65
CA ALA A 120 -4.50 -6.10 6.72
C ALA A 120 -5.45 -6.84 7.66
N SER A 121 -5.22 -6.74 8.99
CA SER A 121 -5.94 -7.48 10.01
C SER A 121 -7.13 -6.72 10.63
N TYR A 122 -7.14 -5.38 10.59
CA TYR A 122 -8.15 -4.56 11.28
C TYR A 122 -8.97 -3.72 10.32
N LYS A 123 -8.52 -2.51 9.93
CA LYS A 123 -9.21 -1.70 8.93
C LYS A 123 -8.63 -2.00 7.55
N LYS A 124 -9.51 -2.19 6.57
CA LYS A 124 -9.17 -2.37 5.17
C LYS A 124 -9.44 -1.10 4.37
N ASN A 125 -9.28 -1.15 3.06
CA ASN A 125 -9.40 -0.11 2.04
C ASN A 125 -8.09 0.60 1.68
N GLN A 126 -6.95 0.13 2.14
CA GLN A 126 -5.64 0.59 1.66
C GLN A 126 -5.49 0.37 0.13
N GLN A 127 -6.19 -0.61 -0.42
CA GLN A 127 -6.20 -0.91 -1.86
C GLN A 127 -6.65 0.28 -2.74
N PHE A 128 -7.43 1.23 -2.20
CA PHE A 128 -7.90 2.42 -2.95
C PHE A 128 -6.96 3.61 -2.84
N THR A 129 -5.98 3.56 -1.96
CA THR A 129 -5.05 4.65 -1.68
C THR A 129 -4.31 5.16 -2.91
N PRO A 130 -3.72 4.31 -3.78
CA PRO A 130 -3.01 4.81 -4.96
C PRO A 130 -3.90 5.67 -5.86
N TYR A 131 -5.13 5.24 -6.08
CA TYR A 131 -6.10 5.99 -6.88
C TYR A 131 -6.45 7.34 -6.25
N ILE A 132 -6.81 7.35 -4.96
CA ILE A 132 -7.26 8.57 -4.27
C ILE A 132 -6.12 9.60 -4.19
N LEU A 133 -4.90 9.15 -3.89
CA LEU A 133 -3.74 10.03 -3.84
C LEU A 133 -3.38 10.58 -5.23
N ARG A 134 -3.55 9.80 -6.29
CA ARG A 134 -3.33 10.26 -7.66
C ARG A 134 -4.34 11.33 -8.05
N GLU A 135 -5.63 11.12 -7.74
CA GLU A 135 -6.71 12.07 -8.01
C GLU A 135 -6.56 13.39 -7.22
N THR A 136 -6.01 13.32 -6.00
CA THR A 136 -5.80 14.49 -5.14
C THR A 136 -4.42 15.12 -5.31
N SER A 137 -3.53 14.54 -6.12
CA SER A 137 -2.21 15.10 -6.40
C SER A 137 -2.29 16.30 -7.35
N GLN A 138 -1.40 17.27 -7.15
CA GLN A 138 -1.34 18.48 -7.98
C GLN A 138 -0.61 18.23 -9.29
N SER A 139 -1.29 18.32 -10.43
CA SER A 139 -0.78 17.97 -11.77
C SER A 139 0.37 18.83 -12.31
N ASN A 140 0.74 19.92 -11.65
CA ASN A 140 1.81 20.83 -12.10
C ASN A 140 3.14 20.65 -11.36
N ILE A 141 3.18 19.75 -10.38
CA ILE A 141 4.38 19.50 -9.56
C ILE A 141 5.52 18.92 -10.40
N SER A 142 5.23 18.09 -11.41
CA SER A 142 6.24 17.52 -12.30
C SER A 142 7.18 18.57 -12.92
N LYS A 143 6.68 19.79 -13.17
CA LYS A 143 7.48 20.90 -13.70
C LYS A 143 8.61 21.34 -12.77
N GLN A 144 8.49 21.09 -11.46
CA GLN A 144 9.50 21.44 -10.46
C GLN A 144 10.63 20.40 -10.39
N PHE A 145 10.39 19.19 -10.87
CA PHE A 145 11.34 18.09 -10.81
C PHE A 145 12.34 18.08 -11.99
N GLY A 146 12.19 18.98 -12.97
CA GLY A 146 13.11 19.05 -14.11
C GLY A 146 12.93 17.89 -15.11
N ASN A 147 13.82 17.80 -16.07
CA ASN A 147 13.68 16.96 -17.26
C ASN A 147 13.41 15.48 -16.98
N ASN A 148 12.12 15.10 -16.92
CA ASN A 148 11.64 13.72 -17.11
C ASN A 148 12.41 12.62 -16.35
N MET A 149 12.79 12.86 -15.09
CA MET A 149 13.50 11.85 -14.28
C MET A 149 12.56 10.86 -13.59
N ILE A 150 11.26 11.15 -13.55
CA ILE A 150 10.25 10.40 -12.81
C ILE A 150 9.14 10.01 -13.77
N ALA A 151 8.65 8.78 -13.66
CA ALA A 151 7.47 8.29 -14.38
C ALA A 151 6.44 7.70 -13.43
N ASP A 152 5.16 7.87 -13.74
CA ASP A 152 4.08 7.10 -13.13
C ASP A 152 3.86 5.83 -13.98
N CYS A 153 3.99 4.66 -13.36
CA CYS A 153 3.87 3.36 -14.03
C CYS A 153 2.48 2.73 -13.86
N GLY A 154 1.54 3.46 -13.24
CA GLY A 154 0.20 2.94 -12.97
C GLY A 154 0.13 2.07 -11.73
N ASP A 155 -0.88 1.20 -11.69
CA ASP A 155 -1.18 0.40 -10.52
C ASP A 155 -1.08 -1.10 -10.82
N ILE A 156 -0.56 -1.83 -9.83
CA ILE A 156 -0.75 -3.27 -9.71
C ILE A 156 -2.05 -3.46 -8.94
N THR A 157 -3.02 -4.12 -9.54
CA THR A 157 -4.31 -4.40 -8.92
C THR A 157 -4.37 -5.82 -8.35
N SER A 158 -5.33 -6.06 -7.48
CA SER A 158 -5.53 -7.37 -6.86
C SER A 158 -5.73 -8.51 -7.87
N ASP A 159 -6.28 -8.24 -9.07
CA ASP A 159 -6.40 -9.25 -10.14
C ASP A 159 -5.07 -9.76 -10.68
N THR A 160 -4.09 -8.86 -10.74
CA THR A 160 -2.73 -9.21 -11.16
C THR A 160 -1.87 -9.68 -9.99
N VAL A 161 -2.33 -9.41 -8.78
CA VAL A 161 -1.67 -9.71 -7.52
C VAL A 161 -2.12 -11.06 -6.95
N MET A 162 -3.37 -11.47 -7.24
CA MET A 162 -3.96 -12.68 -6.71
C MET A 162 -4.12 -13.75 -7.78
N LYS A 163 -3.11 -14.57 -7.97
CA LYS A 163 -3.35 -15.90 -8.52
C LYS A 163 -3.66 -16.86 -7.36
N GLN A 164 -4.66 -17.73 -7.60
CA GLN A 164 -5.00 -18.81 -6.67
C GLN A 164 -3.75 -19.64 -6.32
N ASN A 165 -3.63 -20.05 -5.05
CA ASN A 165 -2.59 -20.91 -4.50
C ASN A 165 -1.24 -20.28 -4.14
N GLY A 166 -1.21 -19.25 -3.30
CA GLY A 166 0.04 -18.77 -2.65
C GLY A 166 0.92 -17.84 -3.53
N GLU A 167 0.59 -17.64 -4.79
CA GLU A 167 1.28 -16.69 -5.69
C GLU A 167 0.81 -15.24 -5.43
N LYS A 168 0.83 -14.83 -4.16
CA LYS A 168 0.46 -13.46 -3.78
C LYS A 168 1.56 -12.49 -4.23
N ILE A 169 1.18 -11.44 -4.95
CA ILE A 169 2.02 -10.25 -5.26
C ILE A 169 3.38 -10.55 -5.94
N GLN A 170 3.62 -11.73 -6.49
CA GLN A 170 4.86 -12.04 -7.23
C GLN A 170 5.14 -11.04 -8.35
N GLN A 171 4.10 -10.43 -8.92
CA GLN A 171 4.28 -9.42 -9.95
C GLN A 171 5.00 -8.17 -9.41
N LEU A 172 4.72 -7.72 -8.17
CA LEU A 172 5.44 -6.61 -7.55
C LEU A 172 6.92 -6.94 -7.39
N GLN A 173 7.25 -8.14 -6.88
CA GLN A 173 8.62 -8.61 -6.75
C GLN A 173 9.32 -8.63 -8.12
N THR A 174 8.67 -9.18 -9.15
CA THR A 174 9.22 -9.24 -10.51
C THR A 174 9.48 -7.85 -11.09
N ILE A 175 8.56 -6.90 -10.89
CA ILE A 175 8.72 -5.53 -11.36
C ILE A 175 9.87 -4.85 -10.62
N CYS A 176 9.96 -4.98 -9.30
CA CYS A 176 11.06 -4.39 -8.52
C CYS A 176 12.42 -5.00 -8.89
N SER A 177 12.47 -6.31 -9.13
CA SER A 177 13.67 -6.99 -9.64
C SER A 177 14.09 -6.44 -11.02
N LEU A 178 13.12 -6.25 -11.91
CA LEU A 178 13.40 -5.68 -13.24
C LEU A 178 13.85 -4.23 -13.14
N LEU A 179 13.19 -3.39 -12.36
CA LEU A 179 13.56 -1.99 -12.15
C LEU A 179 14.98 -1.88 -11.58
N SER A 180 15.30 -2.66 -10.54
CA SER A 180 16.63 -2.65 -9.90
C SER A 180 17.76 -3.06 -10.86
N LYS A 181 17.50 -4.08 -11.69
CA LYS A 181 18.44 -4.52 -12.74
C LYS A 181 18.80 -3.41 -13.70
N TYR A 182 17.87 -2.53 -14.00
CA TYR A 182 18.09 -1.35 -14.87
C TYR A 182 18.38 -0.07 -14.07
N LYS A 183 18.76 -0.19 -12.78
CA LYS A 183 19.12 0.93 -11.90
C LYS A 183 18.01 1.99 -11.78
N LYS A 184 16.76 1.57 -11.86
CA LYS A 184 15.60 2.42 -11.60
C LYS A 184 15.16 2.23 -10.17
N LYS A 185 14.82 3.32 -9.48
CA LYS A 185 14.41 3.32 -8.08
C LYS A 185 12.88 3.31 -8.00
N PRO A 186 12.24 2.28 -7.46
CA PRO A 186 10.80 2.27 -7.27
C PRO A 186 10.41 3.16 -6.08
N LEU A 187 9.32 3.92 -6.24
CA LEU A 187 8.50 4.44 -5.16
C LEU A 187 7.15 3.75 -5.23
N ILE A 188 6.88 2.91 -4.26
CA ILE A 188 5.64 2.15 -4.15
C ILE A 188 4.64 2.94 -3.31
N ILE A 189 3.42 3.09 -3.77
CA ILE A 189 2.36 3.81 -3.07
C ILE A 189 1.21 2.87 -2.75
N GLY A 190 0.90 2.78 -1.47
CA GLY A 190 -0.31 2.17 -0.96
C GLY A 190 -0.27 0.67 -0.86
N GLY A 191 -1.34 0.13 -0.35
CA GLY A 191 -1.46 -1.22 0.12
C GLY A 191 -1.16 -1.34 1.61
N ASP A 192 -1.42 -2.52 2.17
CA ASP A 192 -0.99 -2.85 3.52
C ASP A 192 0.53 -3.12 3.57
N HIS A 193 1.10 -3.16 4.77
CA HIS A 193 2.57 -3.24 4.94
C HIS A 193 3.20 -4.55 4.43
N SER A 194 2.41 -5.61 4.20
CA SER A 194 2.94 -6.87 3.65
C SER A 194 3.54 -6.72 2.24
N ILE A 195 3.15 -5.69 1.48
CA ILE A 195 3.69 -5.44 0.14
C ILE A 195 5.19 -5.14 0.15
N SER A 196 5.72 -4.59 1.25
CA SER A 196 7.12 -4.24 1.42
C SER A 196 8.05 -5.47 1.36
N PHE A 197 7.56 -6.64 1.77
CA PHE A 197 8.29 -7.89 1.57
C PHE A 197 8.61 -8.14 0.10
N TYR A 198 7.63 -7.98 -0.78
CA TYR A 198 7.79 -8.29 -2.22
C TYR A 198 8.61 -7.23 -2.93
N SER A 199 8.44 -5.95 -2.59
CA SER A 199 9.25 -4.88 -3.17
C SER A 199 10.72 -5.01 -2.79
N ILE A 200 11.02 -5.26 -1.51
CA ILE A 200 12.39 -5.45 -1.01
C ILE A 200 12.99 -6.74 -1.58
N SER A 201 12.25 -7.86 -1.59
CA SER A 201 12.72 -9.12 -2.16
C SER A 201 13.11 -8.99 -3.64
N GLY A 202 12.35 -8.20 -4.41
CA GLY A 202 12.71 -7.92 -5.80
C GLY A 202 13.99 -7.10 -5.94
N LEU A 203 14.22 -6.12 -5.07
CA LEU A 203 15.47 -5.34 -5.09
C LEU A 203 16.68 -6.17 -4.70
N LEU A 204 16.51 -7.12 -3.78
CA LEU A 204 17.59 -8.03 -3.35
C LEU A 204 18.15 -8.90 -4.50
N ASP A 205 17.45 -9.03 -5.63
CA ASP A 205 17.98 -9.71 -6.81
C ASP A 205 19.15 -8.96 -7.47
N SER A 206 19.27 -7.65 -7.25
CA SER A 206 20.32 -6.80 -7.81
C SER A 206 21.31 -6.28 -6.78
N TYR A 207 20.98 -6.33 -5.51
CA TYR A 207 21.80 -5.78 -4.41
C TYR A 207 22.14 -6.87 -3.41
N ASN A 208 23.42 -7.06 -3.14
CA ASN A 208 23.89 -8.12 -2.24
C ASN A 208 23.63 -7.84 -0.77
N LYS A 209 23.47 -6.56 -0.41
CA LYS A 209 23.21 -6.12 0.98
C LYS A 209 22.34 -4.88 0.97
N ILE A 210 21.22 -4.93 1.68
CA ILE A 210 20.30 -3.80 1.87
C ILE A 210 20.07 -3.60 3.37
N THR A 211 20.19 -2.36 3.84
CA THR A 211 19.70 -1.94 5.15
C THR A 211 18.29 -1.36 4.98
N ILE A 212 17.34 -1.83 5.77
CA ILE A 212 15.94 -1.40 5.72
C ILE A 212 15.72 -0.36 6.83
N LEU A 213 15.25 0.82 6.44
CA LEU A 213 14.76 1.85 7.35
C LEU A 213 13.25 1.66 7.50
N HIS A 214 12.83 1.11 8.62
CA HIS A 214 11.45 0.78 8.93
C HIS A 214 10.86 1.86 9.84
N ILE A 215 10.12 2.79 9.23
CA ILE A 215 9.47 3.93 9.91
C ILE A 215 8.05 3.50 10.23
N ASP A 216 7.74 3.26 11.51
CA ASP A 216 6.50 2.60 11.90
C ASP A 216 6.20 2.77 13.39
N ALA A 217 4.91 2.78 13.75
CA ALA A 217 4.47 2.62 15.14
C ALA A 217 4.62 1.18 15.64
N HIS A 218 4.61 0.21 14.74
CA HIS A 218 4.67 -1.22 14.99
C HIS A 218 6.06 -1.78 14.63
N PHE A 219 6.30 -3.03 14.98
CA PHE A 219 7.56 -3.70 14.64
C PHE A 219 7.39 -4.80 13.57
N ASP A 220 6.17 -5.12 13.18
CA ASP A 220 5.77 -6.02 12.10
C ASP A 220 6.53 -7.35 12.04
N GLY A 221 6.77 -7.89 13.20
CA GLY A 221 7.46 -9.15 13.41
C GLY A 221 6.76 -10.00 14.47
N VAL A 222 5.41 -10.02 14.44
CA VAL A 222 4.56 -10.76 15.37
C VAL A 222 4.49 -12.24 14.97
N GLY A 223 4.39 -13.12 15.96
CA GLY A 223 4.09 -14.53 15.77
C GLY A 223 5.30 -15.42 15.52
N TYR A 224 5.02 -16.71 15.35
CA TYR A 224 6.02 -17.69 14.98
C TYR A 224 6.26 -17.63 13.48
N PHE A 225 7.52 -17.63 13.11
CA PHE A 225 7.94 -17.78 11.73
C PHE A 225 7.83 -19.26 11.33
N GLU A 226 6.91 -19.55 10.45
CA GLU A 226 6.95 -20.75 9.64
C GLU A 226 7.47 -20.34 8.26
N ASN A 227 8.36 -21.13 7.64
CA ASN A 227 8.97 -20.83 6.34
C ASN A 227 7.94 -20.84 5.19
N ASP A 228 6.69 -20.55 5.49
CA ASP A 228 5.57 -20.56 4.58
C ASP A 228 5.05 -19.14 4.33
N ILE A 229 5.34 -18.64 3.15
CA ILE A 229 4.91 -17.32 2.67
C ILE A 229 3.38 -17.19 2.57
N GLU A 230 2.64 -18.32 2.65
CA GLU A 230 1.17 -18.31 2.65
C GLU A 230 0.60 -17.57 3.87
N ASN A 231 1.35 -17.51 4.96
CA ASN A 231 0.96 -16.84 6.21
C ASN A 231 1.53 -15.42 6.32
N LEU A 232 2.14 -14.88 5.27
CA LEU A 232 2.67 -13.54 5.28
C LEU A 232 1.54 -12.50 5.30
N ASP A 233 1.60 -11.60 6.28
CA ASP A 233 0.68 -10.48 6.45
C ASP A 233 1.43 -9.19 6.88
N HIS A 234 0.69 -8.09 7.09
CA HIS A 234 1.26 -6.81 7.46
C HIS A 234 1.99 -6.81 8.82
N SER A 235 1.60 -7.70 9.72
CA SER A 235 2.15 -7.74 11.08
C SER A 235 3.40 -8.61 11.23
N ASN A 236 3.78 -9.38 10.19
CA ASN A 236 4.83 -10.38 10.32
C ASN A 236 5.89 -10.37 9.20
N PHE A 237 5.74 -9.54 8.16
CA PHE A 237 6.62 -9.53 6.99
C PHE A 237 8.10 -9.29 7.32
N ILE A 238 8.38 -8.56 8.40
CA ILE A 238 9.74 -8.32 8.90
C ILE A 238 10.44 -9.64 9.25
N ASN A 239 9.73 -10.61 9.81
CA ASN A 239 10.33 -11.90 10.15
C ASN A 239 10.87 -12.62 8.91
N TYR A 240 10.17 -12.54 7.78
CA TYR A 240 10.62 -13.16 6.54
C TYR A 240 11.86 -12.46 5.98
N LEU A 241 11.94 -11.13 6.07
CA LEU A 241 13.11 -10.35 5.64
C LEU A 241 14.35 -10.62 6.50
N LEU A 242 14.19 -10.85 7.81
CA LEU A 242 15.30 -11.14 8.71
C LEU A 242 16.03 -12.45 8.38
N PHE A 243 15.36 -13.41 7.73
CA PHE A 243 15.98 -14.67 7.30
C PHE A 243 16.76 -14.55 5.99
N ASP A 244 16.53 -13.51 5.19
CA ASP A 244 17.30 -13.31 3.97
C ASP A 244 18.71 -12.78 4.35
N GLU A 245 19.75 -13.52 3.99
CA GLU A 245 21.14 -13.14 4.28
C GLU A 245 21.57 -11.86 3.57
N ARG A 246 20.86 -11.45 2.53
CA ARG A 246 21.08 -10.21 1.78
C ARG A 246 20.51 -8.98 2.49
N VAL A 247 19.66 -9.16 3.49
CA VAL A 247 19.27 -8.09 4.43
C VAL A 247 20.38 -7.91 5.45
N GLU A 248 21.03 -6.75 5.40
CA GLU A 248 22.15 -6.42 6.30
C GLU A 248 21.65 -6.07 7.70
N GLU A 249 20.67 -5.18 7.79
CA GLU A 249 20.10 -4.69 9.04
C GLU A 249 18.70 -4.14 8.78
N ILE A 250 17.80 -4.27 9.76
CA ILE A 250 16.53 -3.57 9.83
C ILE A 250 16.57 -2.61 11.01
N ILE A 251 16.45 -1.33 10.73
CA ILE A 251 16.43 -0.24 11.72
C ILE A 251 14.98 0.21 11.89
N HIS A 252 14.39 -0.15 13.03
CA HIS A 252 13.04 0.27 13.39
C HIS A 252 13.10 1.66 14.05
N ILE A 253 12.36 2.63 13.50
CA ILE A 253 12.36 4.02 13.95
C ILE A 253 10.94 4.41 14.36
N GLY A 254 10.76 4.72 15.64
CA GLY A 254 9.50 5.23 16.17
C GLY A 254 8.53 4.18 16.70
N ASN A 255 8.95 2.93 16.80
CA ASN A 255 8.13 1.87 17.38
C ASN A 255 7.65 2.27 18.78
N ARG A 256 6.33 2.12 19.00
CA ARG A 256 5.65 2.44 20.26
C ARG A 256 4.51 1.48 20.59
N GLN A 257 4.49 0.33 19.93
CA GLN A 257 3.50 -0.72 20.17
C GLN A 257 3.56 -1.21 21.62
N MET A 258 2.41 -1.22 22.29
CA MET A 258 2.30 -1.65 23.68
C MET A 258 2.20 -3.17 23.81
N GLY A 259 2.72 -3.71 24.94
CA GLY A 259 2.51 -5.11 25.31
C GLY A 259 3.46 -6.11 24.65
N TYR A 260 4.42 -5.66 23.85
CA TYR A 260 5.46 -6.50 23.26
C TYR A 260 6.81 -5.79 23.29
N THR A 261 7.84 -6.51 23.73
CA THR A 261 9.23 -6.03 23.66
C THR A 261 9.96 -6.89 22.64
N PRO A 262 10.18 -6.38 21.42
CA PRO A 262 10.91 -7.13 20.42
C PRO A 262 12.35 -7.35 20.85
N GLN A 263 12.91 -8.51 20.51
CA GLN A 263 14.31 -8.79 20.78
C GLN A 263 15.19 -8.14 19.72
N GLU A 264 16.18 -7.38 20.17
CA GLU A 264 17.27 -6.94 19.30
C GLU A 264 18.13 -8.13 18.87
N SER A 265 18.67 -8.02 17.68
CA SER A 265 19.61 -8.99 17.13
C SER A 265 20.68 -8.27 16.32
N LYS A 266 21.66 -9.00 15.82
CA LYS A 266 22.68 -8.40 14.93
C LYS A 266 22.09 -7.75 13.66
N LYS A 267 20.89 -8.21 13.23
CA LYS A 267 20.18 -7.71 12.05
C LYS A 267 18.97 -6.83 12.38
N ARG A 268 18.70 -6.57 13.66
CA ARG A 268 17.48 -5.86 14.07
C ARG A 268 17.77 -4.92 15.22
N ARG A 269 17.48 -3.64 15.01
CA ARG A 269 17.74 -2.57 15.95
C ARG A 269 16.54 -1.63 16.06
N PHE A 270 16.26 -1.17 17.28
CA PHE A 270 15.19 -0.22 17.59
C PHE A 270 15.79 1.09 18.07
N VAL A 271 15.38 2.20 17.46
CA VAL A 271 15.88 3.53 17.83
C VAL A 271 14.73 4.54 17.90
N SER A 272 14.86 5.53 18.77
CA SER A 272 13.98 6.69 18.70
C SER A 272 14.35 7.56 17.49
N LEU A 273 13.42 8.43 17.05
CA LEU A 273 13.76 9.39 16.01
C LEU A 273 14.95 10.27 16.40
N GLU A 274 14.99 10.76 17.65
CA GLU A 274 16.09 11.61 18.14
C GLU A 274 17.44 10.89 18.05
N GLN A 275 17.50 9.62 18.43
CA GLN A 275 18.71 8.81 18.28
C GLN A 275 19.09 8.66 16.82
N PHE A 276 18.15 8.30 15.96
CA PHE A 276 18.40 8.13 14.53
C PHE A 276 18.94 9.41 13.87
N LEU A 277 18.40 10.57 14.24
CA LEU A 277 18.83 11.87 13.70
C LEU A 277 20.28 12.26 14.11
N THR A 278 20.89 11.56 15.07
CA THR A 278 22.31 11.76 15.43
C THR A 278 23.26 10.80 14.70
N GLU A 279 22.74 9.82 13.98
CA GLU A 279 23.53 8.80 13.31
C GLU A 279 23.83 9.21 11.87
N ALA A 280 25.08 9.05 11.44
CA ALA A 280 25.41 9.17 10.02
C ALA A 280 25.15 7.85 9.28
N PRO A 281 24.80 7.89 7.98
CA PRO A 281 24.71 6.66 7.19
C PRO A 281 26.07 5.93 7.17
N LYS A 282 26.01 4.59 7.18
CA LYS A 282 27.23 3.78 7.00
C LYS A 282 27.79 4.02 5.60
N LYS A 283 29.11 4.15 5.52
CA LYS A 283 29.81 4.35 4.24
C LYS A 283 29.48 3.18 3.30
N ASP A 284 29.18 3.50 2.06
CA ASP A 284 28.85 2.56 0.97
C ASP A 284 27.62 1.67 1.23
N ALA A 285 26.85 1.92 2.31
CA ALA A 285 25.62 1.20 2.56
C ALA A 285 24.50 1.62 1.61
N ILE A 286 23.63 0.67 1.34
CA ILE A 286 22.47 0.82 0.47
C ILE A 286 21.22 0.68 1.34
N TYR A 287 20.27 1.59 1.18
CA TYR A 287 19.11 1.67 2.03
C TYR A 287 17.80 1.57 1.23
N TYR A 288 16.82 0.89 1.82
CA TYR A 288 15.44 0.94 1.42
C TYR A 288 14.61 1.59 2.52
N LEU A 289 13.73 2.52 2.16
CA LEU A 289 12.83 3.18 3.09
C LEU A 289 11.44 2.54 2.99
N THR A 290 10.95 1.95 4.08
CA THR A 290 9.54 1.61 4.21
C THR A 290 8.89 2.53 5.25
N PHE A 291 7.88 3.27 4.81
CA PHE A 291 7.23 4.32 5.57
C PHE A 291 5.77 3.96 5.82
N ASP A 292 5.49 3.47 7.03
CA ASP A 292 4.12 3.29 7.50
C ASP A 292 3.53 4.63 7.93
N VAL A 293 2.37 4.96 7.39
CA VAL A 293 1.70 6.24 7.70
C VAL A 293 1.21 6.28 9.15
N ASP A 294 0.99 5.14 9.80
CA ASP A 294 0.57 5.09 11.20
C ASP A 294 1.67 5.49 12.20
N TRP A 295 2.92 5.66 11.73
CA TRP A 295 3.97 6.32 12.49
C TRP A 295 3.58 7.75 12.88
N ILE A 296 2.82 8.44 12.03
CA ILE A 296 2.28 9.79 12.30
C ILE A 296 1.20 9.70 13.37
N ASP A 297 1.11 10.74 14.23
CA ASP A 297 0.10 10.76 15.27
C ASP A 297 -1.32 10.78 14.70
N PRO A 298 -2.25 9.95 15.21
CA PRO A 298 -3.63 9.86 14.69
C PRO A 298 -4.45 11.15 14.85
N THR A 299 -3.98 12.13 15.61
CA THR A 299 -4.56 13.48 15.63
C THR A 299 -4.25 14.28 14.36
N ILE A 300 -3.26 13.86 13.58
CA ILE A 300 -2.84 14.47 12.31
C ILE A 300 -3.34 13.63 11.14
N ILE A 301 -3.08 12.31 11.15
CA ILE A 301 -3.53 11.34 10.15
C ILE A 301 -4.28 10.22 10.86
N SER A 302 -5.60 10.24 10.78
CA SER A 302 -6.46 9.22 11.41
C SER A 302 -6.87 8.09 10.47
N SER A 303 -6.60 8.26 9.17
CA SER A 303 -6.96 7.31 8.10
C SER A 303 -5.86 6.27 7.91
N VAL A 304 -5.67 5.43 8.91
CA VAL A 304 -4.72 4.31 8.90
C VAL A 304 -5.37 3.03 9.45
N GLY A 305 -4.77 1.88 9.13
CA GLY A 305 -5.27 0.57 9.55
C GLY A 305 -5.27 0.43 11.07
N THR A 306 -4.14 0.64 11.71
CA THR A 306 -3.86 0.35 13.14
C THR A 306 -3.28 1.56 13.87
N PRO A 307 -4.06 2.62 14.14
CA PRO A 307 -3.54 3.86 14.72
C PRO A 307 -3.01 3.66 16.14
N VAL A 308 -1.85 4.22 16.45
CA VAL A 308 -1.25 4.25 17.79
C VAL A 308 -1.00 5.71 18.21
N ALA A 309 -1.47 6.08 19.39
CA ALA A 309 -1.30 7.45 19.92
C ALA A 309 0.17 7.78 20.21
N PHE A 310 0.44 9.07 20.41
CA PHE A 310 1.77 9.63 20.69
C PHE A 310 2.75 9.43 19.53
N GLY A 311 2.24 9.57 18.32
CA GLY A 311 3.01 9.45 17.08
C GLY A 311 3.80 10.68 16.71
N ALA A 312 4.45 10.60 15.55
CA ALA A 312 5.25 11.68 15.00
C ALA A 312 4.40 12.87 14.57
N THR A 313 4.92 14.06 14.78
CA THR A 313 4.38 15.31 14.23
C THR A 313 4.88 15.52 12.79
N LEU A 314 4.27 16.45 12.05
CA LEU A 314 4.77 16.85 10.71
C LEU A 314 6.18 17.46 10.78
N LYS A 315 6.57 18.04 11.93
CA LYS A 315 7.94 18.51 12.15
C LYS A 315 8.92 17.34 12.23
N ASP A 316 8.52 16.27 12.88
CA ASP A 316 9.33 15.04 12.99
C ASP A 316 9.51 14.39 11.61
N VAL A 317 8.44 14.34 10.81
CA VAL A 317 8.50 13.90 9.41
C VAL A 317 9.48 14.74 8.59
N ALA A 318 9.42 16.06 8.71
CA ALA A 318 10.33 16.96 8.01
C ALA A 318 11.79 16.79 8.44
N SER A 319 12.02 16.56 9.75
CA SER A 319 13.36 16.30 10.30
C SER A 319 13.93 14.98 9.78
N LEU A 320 13.12 13.91 9.79
CA LEU A 320 13.49 12.61 9.22
C LEU A 320 13.86 12.74 7.74
N ILE A 321 12.99 13.33 6.93
CA ILE A 321 13.24 13.50 5.48
C ILE A 321 14.51 14.34 5.24
N SER A 322 14.75 15.38 6.03
CA SER A 322 15.97 16.18 5.90
C SER A 322 17.22 15.37 6.21
N HIS A 323 17.16 14.50 7.21
CA HIS A 323 18.27 13.63 7.58
C HIS A 323 18.55 12.55 6.52
N LEU A 324 17.50 11.99 5.93
CA LEU A 324 17.59 10.95 4.89
C LEU A 324 18.24 11.42 3.57
N LYS A 325 18.48 12.73 3.38
CA LYS A 325 19.22 13.25 2.20
C LYS A 325 20.65 12.74 2.10
N GLU A 326 21.23 12.31 3.21
CA GLU A 326 22.58 11.76 3.27
C GLU A 326 22.63 10.25 2.97
N TYR A 327 21.46 9.59 2.88
CA TYR A 327 21.34 8.15 2.72
C TYR A 327 21.25 7.75 1.23
N ASN A 328 21.95 6.70 0.84
CA ASN A 328 21.84 6.14 -0.50
C ASN A 328 20.57 5.26 -0.62
N LEU A 329 19.43 5.88 -0.84
CA LEU A 329 18.17 5.19 -1.03
C LEU A 329 18.06 4.61 -2.43
N ILE A 330 17.75 3.32 -2.55
CA ILE A 330 17.52 2.60 -3.80
C ILE A 330 16.05 2.41 -4.15
N GLY A 331 15.17 2.70 -3.24
CA GLY A 331 13.72 2.63 -3.37
C GLY A 331 13.04 3.00 -2.06
N ALA A 332 11.73 3.16 -2.14
CA ALA A 332 10.90 3.40 -0.96
C ALA A 332 9.47 2.89 -1.18
N ASP A 333 8.74 2.67 -0.10
CA ASP A 333 7.29 2.56 -0.11
C ASP A 333 6.62 3.46 0.94
N ILE A 334 5.33 3.73 0.72
CA ILE A 334 4.43 4.42 1.64
C ILE A 334 3.18 3.57 1.75
N VAL A 335 2.91 3.07 2.93
CA VAL A 335 1.93 2.00 3.20
C VAL A 335 0.95 2.35 4.32
N GLU A 336 -0.07 1.52 4.51
CA GLU A 336 -1.10 1.56 5.56
C GLU A 336 -2.01 2.80 5.55
N PHE A 337 -1.86 3.73 4.61
CA PHE A 337 -2.79 4.85 4.48
C PHE A 337 -4.12 4.40 3.86
N ILE A 338 -5.22 4.84 4.46
CA ILE A 338 -6.58 4.64 3.94
C ILE A 338 -7.05 5.96 3.32
N GLY A 339 -6.78 6.15 2.03
CA GLY A 339 -7.21 7.35 1.32
C GLY A 339 -8.74 7.52 1.35
N SER A 340 -9.20 8.75 1.46
CA SER A 340 -10.62 9.08 1.42
C SER A 340 -10.84 10.45 0.79
N PHE A 341 -11.80 10.56 -0.12
CA PHE A 341 -12.17 11.86 -0.70
C PHE A 341 -12.78 12.82 0.34
N GLU A 342 -13.33 12.30 1.43
CA GLU A 342 -13.88 13.10 2.53
C GLU A 342 -12.78 13.76 3.39
N LYS A 343 -11.58 13.14 3.43
CA LYS A 343 -10.44 13.59 4.22
C LYS A 343 -9.33 14.19 3.35
N ASN A 344 -9.69 15.15 2.52
CA ASN A 344 -8.78 15.76 1.55
C ASN A 344 -7.51 16.37 2.20
N SER A 345 -7.58 16.87 3.43
CA SER A 345 -6.40 17.39 4.15
C SER A 345 -5.36 16.31 4.44
N GLU A 346 -5.78 15.11 4.79
CA GLU A 346 -4.88 13.97 5.00
C GLU A 346 -4.25 13.54 3.66
N ASN A 347 -5.04 13.45 2.58
CA ASN A 347 -4.53 13.16 1.24
C ASN A 347 -3.47 14.17 0.78
N ILE A 348 -3.70 15.48 1.03
CA ILE A 348 -2.74 16.55 0.70
C ILE A 348 -1.45 16.36 1.50
N THR A 349 -1.55 16.00 2.78
CA THR A 349 -0.39 15.77 3.65
C THR A 349 0.43 14.60 3.12
N ILE A 350 -0.21 13.46 2.82
CA ILE A 350 0.49 12.29 2.27
C ILE A 350 1.10 12.61 0.90
N ASN A 351 0.39 13.30 0.01
CA ASN A 351 0.95 13.74 -1.27
C ASN A 351 2.19 14.65 -1.08
N SER A 352 2.22 15.47 -0.03
CA SER A 352 3.39 16.28 0.28
C SER A 352 4.57 15.43 0.77
N ILE A 353 4.32 14.39 1.55
CA ILE A 353 5.35 13.42 1.98
C ILE A 353 5.89 12.66 0.76
N ILE A 354 5.01 12.18 -0.13
CA ILE A 354 5.41 11.53 -1.39
C ILE A 354 6.36 12.41 -2.19
N GLN A 355 6.05 13.70 -2.36
CA GLN A 355 6.93 14.64 -3.07
C GLN A 355 8.31 14.75 -2.42
N GLN A 356 8.37 14.78 -1.10
CA GLN A 356 9.66 14.85 -0.39
C GLN A 356 10.46 13.55 -0.57
N ILE A 357 9.83 12.39 -0.51
CA ILE A 357 10.49 11.11 -0.75
C ILE A 357 10.96 10.99 -2.21
N LEU A 358 10.17 11.48 -3.18
CA LEU A 358 10.62 11.56 -4.58
C LEU A 358 11.90 12.40 -4.73
N ASN A 359 12.05 13.48 -3.96
CA ASN A 359 13.28 14.27 -3.95
C ASN A 359 14.48 13.52 -3.35
N LEU A 360 14.25 12.59 -2.40
CA LEU A 360 15.31 11.74 -1.84
C LEU A 360 15.78 10.68 -2.85
N LEU A 361 14.87 10.18 -3.68
CA LEU A 361 15.16 9.11 -4.64
C LEU A 361 15.83 9.62 -5.93
N ARG A 362 15.78 10.90 -6.22
CA ARG A 362 16.48 11.51 -7.37
C ARG A 362 18.00 11.42 -7.20
#